data_373a2911dca7dd08d110f421b28ee375
#
_entry.id   373a2911dca7dd08d110f421b28ee375
#
_cell.length_a   1.000
_cell.length_b   1.000
_cell.length_c   1.000
_cell.angle_alpha   90.00
_cell.angle_beta   90.00
_cell.angle_gamma   90.00
#
_symmetry.space_group_name_H-M   'P 1'
#
loop_
_entity.id
_entity.type
_entity.pdbx_description
1 polymer ?
#
loop_
_entity_poly.entity_id
_entity_poly.type
_entity_poly.pdbx_seq_one_letter_code
_entity_poly.pdbx_strand_id
1 'polypeptide(L)'
;MKTLAMGRALLGRELRTAARTRSYYLLGLAIGGILLGLTLGGGGAATGYIPTVVDLLLPLELLVPVVAIAIGYRAIPSDLDRGELAMLDTYAVSPATYVGAVYVGRAAVLSAIIGGALLIVGLLVALTAAPDTGVFATHSGVDSPILFGRFLVLTLLFGNALLAVVLLASVVVATTRTAIVAAIGAVLVVVVGGEAAILLGVLDGVFGESTLQVALGLVPNSAYRGLVFETVVGVLSAGKSGYASPLVSMGGLLLWTVGSLGLAAGLLRWRSG
;
A
#
# COMPACT_ATOMS: atom_id res chain seq x y z
N MET A 1 -13.03 6.77 -27.58
CA MET A 1 -14.23 6.87 -26.72
C MET A 1 -14.74 5.52 -26.21
N LYS A 2 -14.73 4.44 -26.99
CA LYS A 2 -15.21 3.09 -26.58
C LYS A 2 -14.39 2.48 -25.43
N THR A 3 -13.05 2.61 -25.42
CA THR A 3 -12.16 2.09 -24.36
C THR A 3 -12.39 2.73 -22.99
N LEU A 4 -12.65 4.03 -22.93
CA LEU A 4 -12.97 4.73 -21.68
C LEU A 4 -14.33 4.31 -21.08
N ALA A 5 -15.33 4.10 -21.93
CA ALA A 5 -16.65 3.62 -21.50
C ALA A 5 -16.55 2.19 -20.93
N MET A 6 -15.74 1.34 -21.57
CA MET A 6 -15.51 -0.03 -21.14
C MET A 6 -14.72 -0.09 -19.81
N GLY A 7 -13.67 0.71 -19.65
CA GLY A 7 -12.94 0.82 -18.40
C GLY A 7 -13.82 1.27 -17.22
N ARG A 8 -14.72 2.24 -17.47
CA ARG A 8 -15.72 2.68 -16.47
C ARG A 8 -16.72 1.57 -16.11
N ALA A 9 -17.15 0.77 -17.07
CA ALA A 9 -18.06 -0.35 -16.81
C ALA A 9 -17.39 -1.44 -15.96
N LEU A 10 -16.14 -1.79 -16.27
CA LEU A 10 -15.33 -2.73 -15.49
C LEU A 10 -15.09 -2.21 -14.06
N LEU A 11 -14.68 -0.96 -13.89
CA LEU A 11 -14.50 -0.34 -12.59
C LEU A 11 -15.81 -0.34 -11.79
N GLY A 12 -16.93 0.01 -12.41
CA GLY A 12 -18.24 -0.02 -11.78
C GLY A 12 -18.65 -1.42 -11.30
N ARG A 13 -18.28 -2.47 -12.07
CA ARG A 13 -18.45 -3.88 -11.68
C ARG A 13 -17.61 -4.21 -10.43
N GLU A 14 -16.32 -3.88 -10.45
CA GLU A 14 -15.41 -4.13 -9.33
C GLU A 14 -15.89 -3.45 -8.04
N LEU A 15 -16.27 -2.19 -8.10
CA LEU A 15 -16.76 -1.44 -6.93
C LEU A 15 -18.07 -2.02 -6.38
N ARG A 16 -19.02 -2.42 -7.24
CA ARG A 16 -20.26 -3.06 -6.80
C ARG A 16 -20.01 -4.43 -6.18
N THR A 17 -19.10 -5.21 -6.75
CA THR A 17 -18.70 -6.51 -6.20
C THR A 17 -18.05 -6.33 -4.84
N ALA A 18 -17.15 -5.36 -4.71
CA ALA A 18 -16.49 -5.02 -3.45
C ALA A 18 -17.51 -4.61 -2.37
N ALA A 19 -18.45 -3.73 -2.71
CA ALA A 19 -19.50 -3.27 -1.80
C ALA A 19 -20.47 -4.39 -1.32
N ARG A 20 -20.53 -5.52 -2.03
CA ARG A 20 -21.36 -6.68 -1.64
C ARG A 20 -20.56 -7.77 -0.93
N THR A 21 -19.25 -7.66 -0.86
CA THR A 21 -18.35 -8.68 -0.31
C THR A 21 -18.21 -8.52 1.19
N ARG A 22 -18.93 -9.34 1.97
CA ARG A 22 -18.93 -9.30 3.45
C ARG A 22 -17.54 -9.44 4.07
N SER A 23 -16.65 -10.22 3.46
CA SER A 23 -15.28 -10.41 3.96
C SER A 23 -14.46 -9.12 3.99
N TYR A 24 -14.74 -8.13 3.13
CA TYR A 24 -14.05 -6.85 3.19
C TYR A 24 -14.49 -6.00 4.38
N TYR A 25 -15.76 -6.06 4.78
CA TYR A 25 -16.24 -5.39 6.00
C TYR A 25 -15.63 -6.03 7.25
N LEU A 26 -15.57 -7.38 7.30
CA LEU A 26 -14.92 -8.09 8.41
C LEU A 26 -13.42 -7.77 8.49
N LEU A 27 -12.74 -7.71 7.34
CA LEU A 27 -11.33 -7.31 7.28
C LEU A 27 -11.15 -5.87 7.75
N GLY A 28 -12.02 -4.94 7.34
CA GLY A 28 -12.00 -3.55 7.77
C GLY A 28 -12.22 -3.40 9.28
N LEU A 29 -13.19 -4.15 9.84
CA LEU A 29 -13.44 -4.18 11.28
C LEU A 29 -12.25 -4.75 12.05
N ALA A 30 -11.64 -5.82 11.55
CA ALA A 30 -10.46 -6.43 12.20
C ALA A 30 -9.28 -5.46 12.20
N ILE A 31 -8.94 -4.87 11.05
CA ILE A 31 -7.85 -3.89 10.94
C ILE A 31 -8.14 -2.65 11.78
N GLY A 32 -9.35 -2.09 11.69
CA GLY A 32 -9.76 -0.95 12.52
C GLY A 32 -9.67 -1.26 14.01
N GLY A 33 -10.14 -2.43 14.44
CA GLY A 33 -10.07 -2.87 15.82
C GLY A 33 -8.62 -3.05 16.32
N ILE A 34 -7.74 -3.62 15.48
CA ILE A 34 -6.32 -3.77 15.81
C ILE A 34 -5.65 -2.39 15.95
N LEU A 35 -5.82 -1.50 14.97
CA LEU A 35 -5.20 -0.18 15.02
C LEU A 35 -5.72 0.67 16.19
N LEU A 36 -7.03 0.63 16.47
CA LEU A 36 -7.60 1.30 17.64
C LEU A 36 -7.08 0.69 18.95
N GLY A 37 -7.02 -0.64 19.04
CA GLY A 37 -6.49 -1.33 20.22
C GLY A 37 -5.03 -0.97 20.50
N LEU A 38 -4.19 -0.92 19.47
CA LEU A 38 -2.80 -0.51 19.59
C LEU A 38 -2.67 0.98 19.99
N THR A 39 -3.49 1.85 19.40
CA THR A 39 -3.46 3.28 19.70
C THR A 39 -3.93 3.57 21.12
N LEU A 40 -4.94 2.88 21.62
CA LEU A 40 -5.44 3.04 22.99
C LEU A 40 -4.50 2.39 24.03
N GLY A 41 -3.93 1.22 23.68
CA GLY A 41 -3.02 0.49 24.57
C GLY A 41 -1.60 1.08 24.64
N GLY A 42 -1.12 1.67 23.53
CA GLY A 42 0.21 2.28 23.45
C GLY A 42 0.32 3.67 24.11
N GLY A 43 -0.81 4.32 24.38
CA GLY A 43 -0.83 5.66 24.99
C GLY A 43 -0.48 6.81 24.03
N GLY A 44 -0.09 6.52 22.79
CA GLY A 44 0.26 7.53 21.79
C GLY A 44 -0.86 8.51 21.49
N ALA A 45 -2.12 8.05 21.53
CA ALA A 45 -3.29 8.90 21.31
C ALA A 45 -3.41 10.08 22.27
N ALA A 46 -3.03 9.88 23.52
CA ALA A 46 -3.07 10.93 24.55
C ALA A 46 -1.92 11.93 24.43
N THR A 47 -0.84 11.56 23.71
CA THR A 47 0.38 12.36 23.59
C THR A 47 0.48 13.12 22.27
N GLY A 48 -0.28 12.73 21.24
CA GLY A 48 -0.36 13.45 19.98
C GLY A 48 -0.24 12.60 18.73
N TYR A 49 -0.19 13.24 17.58
CA TYR A 49 -0.17 12.57 16.26
C TYR A 49 1.15 11.87 15.99
N ILE A 50 2.30 12.52 16.27
CA ILE A 50 3.62 11.97 15.96
C ILE A 50 3.92 10.73 16.80
N PRO A 51 3.71 10.71 18.13
CA PRO A 51 3.83 9.49 18.92
C PRO A 51 2.94 8.36 18.37
N THR A 52 1.70 8.67 17.99
CA THR A 52 0.79 7.68 17.38
C THR A 52 1.33 7.15 16.04
N VAL A 53 1.95 8.00 15.21
CA VAL A 53 2.60 7.57 13.96
C VAL A 53 3.72 6.59 14.25
N VAL A 54 4.57 6.88 15.24
CA VAL A 54 5.69 6.00 15.62
C VAL A 54 5.18 4.65 16.13
N ASP A 55 4.16 4.65 16.98
CA ASP A 55 3.54 3.43 17.52
C ASP A 55 2.90 2.55 16.42
N LEU A 56 2.32 3.18 15.40
CA LEU A 56 1.62 2.48 14.31
C LEU A 56 2.52 2.11 13.13
N LEU A 57 3.73 2.64 13.02
CA LEU A 57 4.59 2.42 11.86
C LEU A 57 4.89 0.93 11.63
N LEU A 58 5.45 0.26 12.64
CA LEU A 58 5.78 -1.17 12.55
C LEU A 58 4.53 -2.07 12.38
N PRO A 59 3.44 -1.89 13.13
CA PRO A 59 2.19 -2.61 12.87
C PRO A 59 1.69 -2.46 11.44
N LEU A 60 1.74 -1.27 10.85
CA LEU A 60 1.29 -1.05 9.48
C LEU A 60 2.23 -1.67 8.44
N GLU A 61 3.54 -1.71 8.69
CA GLU A 61 4.48 -2.44 7.84
C GLU A 61 4.13 -3.94 7.72
N LEU A 62 3.45 -4.51 8.72
CA LEU A 62 2.98 -5.90 8.71
C LEU A 62 1.54 -6.04 8.21
N LEU A 63 0.64 -5.17 8.65
CA LEU A 63 -0.79 -5.28 8.33
C LEU A 63 -1.11 -4.89 6.89
N VAL A 64 -0.44 -3.87 6.35
CA VAL A 64 -0.69 -3.40 4.97
C VAL A 64 -0.39 -4.48 3.93
N PRO A 65 0.76 -5.21 3.98
CA PRO A 65 1.00 -6.37 3.13
C PRO A 65 -0.09 -7.44 3.22
N VAL A 66 -0.54 -7.77 4.43
CA VAL A 66 -1.61 -8.76 4.64
C VAL A 66 -2.91 -8.32 3.99
N VAL A 67 -3.29 -7.05 4.14
CA VAL A 67 -4.49 -6.48 3.50
C VAL A 67 -4.35 -6.49 1.97
N ALA A 68 -3.18 -6.11 1.43
CA ALA A 68 -2.92 -6.14 -0.01
C ALA A 68 -3.05 -7.57 -0.57
N ILE A 69 -2.50 -8.57 0.11
CA ILE A 69 -2.65 -9.98 -0.26
C ILE A 69 -4.12 -10.38 -0.21
N ALA A 70 -4.82 -10.12 0.91
CA ALA A 70 -6.21 -10.52 1.09
C ALA A 70 -7.16 -9.97 0.03
N ILE A 71 -6.90 -8.76 -0.47
CA ILE A 71 -7.71 -8.09 -1.49
C ILE A 71 -7.32 -8.51 -2.90
N GLY A 72 -6.00 -8.71 -3.16
CA GLY A 72 -5.45 -8.83 -4.51
C GLY A 72 -5.29 -10.26 -5.02
N TYR A 73 -5.01 -11.28 -4.17
CA TYR A 73 -4.53 -12.59 -4.60
C TYR A 73 -5.43 -13.31 -5.62
N ARG A 74 -6.74 -13.18 -5.50
CA ARG A 74 -7.70 -13.87 -6.37
C ARG A 74 -8.33 -12.98 -7.45
N ALA A 75 -7.87 -11.73 -7.59
CA ALA A 75 -8.51 -10.76 -8.46
C ALA A 75 -8.55 -11.21 -9.93
N ILE A 76 -7.46 -11.74 -10.45
CA ILE A 76 -7.35 -12.21 -11.84
C ILE A 76 -7.71 -13.71 -11.97
N PRO A 77 -7.21 -14.62 -11.09
CA PRO A 77 -7.57 -16.04 -11.19
C PRO A 77 -9.06 -16.32 -11.08
N SER A 78 -9.81 -15.55 -10.28
CA SER A 78 -11.26 -15.74 -10.18
C SER A 78 -12.00 -15.39 -11.47
N ASP A 79 -11.49 -14.50 -12.30
CA ASP A 79 -12.07 -14.13 -13.59
C ASP A 79 -11.67 -15.17 -14.67
N LEU A 80 -10.45 -15.75 -14.54
CA LEU A 80 -10.02 -16.89 -15.35
C LEU A 80 -10.91 -18.12 -15.10
N ASP A 81 -11.10 -18.48 -13.83
CA ASP A 81 -11.93 -19.65 -13.42
C ASP A 81 -13.38 -19.53 -13.91
N ARG A 82 -13.90 -18.30 -14.09
CA ARG A 82 -15.25 -18.03 -14.59
C ARG A 82 -15.34 -17.88 -16.11
N GLY A 83 -14.23 -17.97 -16.84
CA GLY A 83 -14.18 -17.77 -18.29
C GLY A 83 -14.43 -16.32 -18.73
N GLU A 84 -14.43 -15.36 -17.81
CA GLU A 84 -14.71 -13.95 -18.12
C GLU A 84 -13.64 -13.33 -19.02
N LEU A 85 -12.39 -13.79 -18.94
CA LEU A 85 -11.30 -13.33 -19.83
C LEU A 85 -11.52 -13.69 -21.29
N ALA A 86 -12.06 -14.88 -21.59
CA ALA A 86 -12.43 -15.27 -22.96
C ALA A 86 -13.55 -14.39 -23.54
N MET A 87 -14.46 -13.90 -22.68
CA MET A 87 -15.47 -12.93 -23.12
C MET A 87 -14.86 -11.54 -23.40
N LEU A 88 -13.81 -11.14 -22.65
CA LEU A 88 -13.15 -9.85 -22.86
C LEU A 88 -12.43 -9.77 -24.23
N ASP A 89 -11.92 -10.89 -24.73
CA ASP A 89 -11.29 -10.97 -26.05
C ASP A 89 -12.32 -10.68 -27.18
N THR A 90 -13.57 -11.10 -27.02
CA THR A 90 -14.67 -10.78 -27.95
C THR A 90 -15.03 -9.29 -27.96
N TYR A 91 -14.80 -8.57 -26.86
CA TYR A 91 -15.07 -7.13 -26.74
C TYR A 91 -13.86 -6.24 -27.04
N ALA A 92 -12.73 -6.78 -27.50
CA ALA A 92 -11.50 -6.07 -27.82
C ALA A 92 -11.00 -5.16 -26.67
N VAL A 93 -11.11 -5.63 -25.42
CA VAL A 93 -10.58 -4.94 -24.24
C VAL A 93 -9.08 -5.17 -24.16
N SER A 94 -8.28 -4.10 -24.13
CA SER A 94 -6.84 -4.27 -23.96
C SER A 94 -6.49 -4.83 -22.57
N PRO A 95 -5.49 -5.73 -22.44
CA PRO A 95 -5.01 -6.24 -21.16
C PRO A 95 -4.67 -5.13 -20.16
N ALA A 96 -4.08 -4.03 -20.64
CA ALA A 96 -3.75 -2.87 -19.79
C ALA A 96 -5.02 -2.20 -19.21
N THR A 97 -6.10 -2.07 -20.02
CA THR A 97 -7.37 -1.51 -19.54
C THR A 97 -8.01 -2.41 -18.50
N TYR A 98 -7.96 -3.73 -18.70
CA TYR A 98 -8.49 -4.70 -17.74
C TYR A 98 -7.70 -4.67 -16.43
N VAL A 99 -6.37 -4.85 -16.47
CA VAL A 99 -5.51 -4.82 -15.28
C VAL A 99 -5.65 -3.49 -14.53
N GLY A 100 -5.68 -2.37 -15.26
CA GLY A 100 -5.89 -1.05 -14.67
C GLY A 100 -7.24 -0.90 -13.97
N ALA A 101 -8.32 -1.40 -14.55
CA ALA A 101 -9.66 -1.34 -13.94
C ALA A 101 -9.75 -2.21 -12.68
N VAL A 102 -9.19 -3.42 -12.72
CA VAL A 102 -9.10 -4.33 -11.55
C VAL A 102 -8.26 -3.69 -10.45
N TYR A 103 -7.08 -3.15 -10.81
CA TYR A 103 -6.21 -2.47 -9.84
C TYR A 103 -6.93 -1.30 -9.16
N VAL A 104 -7.52 -0.38 -9.90
CA VAL A 104 -8.21 0.79 -9.34
C VAL A 104 -9.37 0.35 -8.44
N GLY A 105 -10.14 -0.66 -8.83
CA GLY A 105 -11.20 -1.21 -8.00
C GLY A 105 -10.69 -1.77 -6.67
N ARG A 106 -9.59 -2.54 -6.70
CA ARG A 106 -8.97 -3.12 -5.49
C ARG A 106 -8.25 -2.08 -4.65
N ALA A 107 -7.60 -1.10 -5.29
CA ALA A 107 -6.97 0.05 -4.64
C ALA A 107 -7.99 0.88 -3.85
N ALA A 108 -9.18 1.08 -4.40
CA ALA A 108 -10.27 1.76 -3.69
C ALA A 108 -10.70 0.99 -2.43
N VAL A 109 -10.79 -0.35 -2.49
CA VAL A 109 -11.11 -1.18 -1.32
C VAL A 109 -10.01 -1.11 -0.26
N LEU A 110 -8.74 -1.25 -0.67
CA LEU A 110 -7.59 -1.13 0.23
C LEU A 110 -7.59 0.24 0.91
N SER A 111 -7.76 1.30 0.12
CA SER A 111 -7.78 2.67 0.62
C SER A 111 -8.96 2.92 1.57
N ALA A 112 -10.12 2.32 1.32
CA ALA A 112 -11.26 2.41 2.24
C ALA A 112 -11.00 1.68 3.56
N ILE A 113 -10.36 0.51 3.54
CA ILE A 113 -10.06 -0.27 4.76
C ILE A 113 -8.95 0.41 5.58
N ILE A 114 -7.78 0.64 4.98
CA ILE A 114 -6.63 1.21 5.70
C ILE A 114 -6.86 2.70 5.97
N GLY A 115 -7.30 3.45 4.97
CA GLY A 115 -7.56 4.89 5.11
C GLY A 115 -8.69 5.18 6.09
N GLY A 116 -9.78 4.40 6.04
CA GLY A 116 -10.89 4.52 6.98
C GLY A 116 -10.45 4.22 8.42
N ALA A 117 -9.69 3.15 8.65
CA ALA A 117 -9.15 2.81 9.96
C ALA A 117 -8.21 3.92 10.50
N LEU A 118 -7.30 4.43 9.67
CA LEU A 118 -6.41 5.53 10.05
C LEU A 118 -7.16 6.85 10.29
N LEU A 119 -8.21 7.15 9.52
CA LEU A 119 -9.04 8.34 9.77
C LEU A 119 -9.73 8.26 11.14
N ILE A 120 -10.24 7.08 11.54
CA ILE A 120 -10.82 6.87 12.85
C ILE A 120 -9.76 7.06 13.96
N VAL A 121 -8.55 6.51 13.77
CA VAL A 121 -7.43 6.73 14.69
C VAL A 121 -7.07 8.21 14.78
N GLY A 122 -6.93 8.90 13.64
CA GLY A 122 -6.63 10.34 13.62
C GLY A 122 -7.69 11.18 14.33
N LEU A 123 -8.97 10.81 14.18
CA LEU A 123 -10.07 11.44 14.91
C LEU A 123 -9.99 11.15 16.42
N LEU A 124 -9.64 9.92 16.81
CA LEU A 124 -9.43 9.56 18.20
C LEU A 124 -8.32 10.43 18.82
N VAL A 125 -7.17 10.57 18.15
CA VAL A 125 -6.07 11.44 18.60
C VAL A 125 -6.55 12.89 18.75
N ALA A 126 -7.31 13.41 17.78
CA ALA A 126 -7.87 14.76 17.85
C ALA A 126 -8.77 14.99 19.07
N LEU A 127 -9.44 13.94 19.55
CA LEU A 127 -10.37 14.02 20.69
C LEU A 127 -9.71 13.75 22.05
N THR A 128 -8.58 13.01 22.06
CA THR A 128 -7.94 12.55 23.29
C THR A 128 -6.61 13.23 23.59
N ALA A 129 -5.95 13.81 22.59
CA ALA A 129 -4.69 14.52 22.77
C ALA A 129 -4.88 15.74 23.68
N ALA A 130 -3.86 16.04 24.49
CA ALA A 130 -3.84 17.19 25.38
C ALA A 130 -4.12 18.51 24.64
N PRO A 131 -4.72 19.53 25.30
CA PRO A 131 -5.21 20.76 24.64
C PRO A 131 -4.12 21.58 23.93
N ASP A 132 -2.85 21.29 24.13
CA ASP A 132 -1.72 21.95 23.45
C ASP A 132 -1.52 21.48 21.99
N THR A 133 -2.17 20.37 21.58
CA THR A 133 -2.26 19.94 20.20
C THR A 133 -3.47 20.60 19.53
N GLY A 134 -3.30 21.83 19.05
CA GLY A 134 -4.39 22.58 18.44
C GLY A 134 -4.95 21.88 17.20
N VAL A 135 -6.26 21.62 17.19
CA VAL A 135 -6.98 21.08 16.02
C VAL A 135 -6.80 22.00 14.78
N PHE A 136 -6.44 23.24 15.00
CA PHE A 136 -6.12 24.26 14.00
C PHE A 136 -4.64 24.66 14.05
N ALA A 137 -3.73 23.66 14.16
CA ALA A 137 -2.31 23.99 14.12
C ALA A 137 -1.99 24.71 12.80
N THR A 138 -1.78 26.00 12.90
CA THR A 138 -1.08 26.76 11.88
C THR A 138 0.29 26.13 11.66
N HIS A 139 0.90 26.29 10.50
CA HIS A 139 2.15 25.68 10.04
C HIS A 139 3.35 25.68 11.01
N SER A 140 3.21 26.19 12.21
CA SER A 140 4.23 26.33 13.27
C SER A 140 4.07 25.34 14.44
N GLY A 141 3.06 24.45 14.44
CA GLY A 141 2.88 23.44 15.48
C GLY A 141 3.80 22.23 15.27
N VAL A 142 4.53 21.86 16.32
CA VAL A 142 5.45 20.72 16.32
C VAL A 142 4.71 19.39 16.14
N ASP A 143 3.43 19.31 16.49
CA ASP A 143 2.55 18.16 16.26
C ASP A 143 1.26 18.63 15.56
N SER A 144 0.97 18.07 14.38
CA SER A 144 -0.07 18.58 13.50
C SER A 144 -0.88 17.46 12.85
N PRO A 145 -2.22 17.59 12.72
CA PRO A 145 -3.05 16.65 11.95
C PRO A 145 -2.61 16.53 10.49
N ILE A 146 -1.93 17.54 9.94
CA ILE A 146 -1.37 17.50 8.57
C ILE A 146 -0.28 16.44 8.47
N LEU A 147 0.56 16.27 9.50
CA LEU A 147 1.61 15.24 9.54
C LEU A 147 0.98 13.84 9.58
N PHE A 148 -0.10 13.66 10.33
CA PHE A 148 -0.87 12.42 10.32
C PHE A 148 -1.53 12.18 8.96
N GLY A 149 -2.05 13.21 8.31
CA GLY A 149 -2.55 13.13 6.94
C GLY A 149 -1.50 12.70 5.93
N ARG A 150 -0.24 13.20 6.06
CA ARG A 150 0.90 12.71 5.25
C ARG A 150 1.18 11.25 5.51
N PHE A 151 1.23 10.82 6.76
CA PHE A 151 1.40 9.43 7.13
C PHE A 151 0.34 8.53 6.51
N LEU A 152 -0.94 8.94 6.57
CA LEU A 152 -2.04 8.22 5.92
C LEU A 152 -1.80 8.08 4.41
N VAL A 153 -1.46 9.16 3.71
CA VAL A 153 -1.20 9.14 2.26
C VAL A 153 -0.01 8.22 1.93
N LEU A 154 1.08 8.29 2.69
CA LEU A 154 2.25 7.43 2.49
C LEU A 154 1.92 5.96 2.72
N THR A 155 1.13 5.65 3.75
CA THR A 155 0.66 4.28 4.02
C THR A 155 -0.21 3.75 2.89
N LEU A 156 -1.10 4.57 2.32
CA LEU A 156 -1.89 4.20 1.15
C LEU A 156 -1.02 3.98 -0.09
N LEU A 157 0.00 4.81 -0.29
CA LEU A 157 0.94 4.67 -1.40
C LEU A 157 1.70 3.34 -1.31
N PHE A 158 2.23 3.02 -0.13
CA PHE A 158 2.88 1.74 0.16
C PHE A 158 1.95 0.56 -0.08
N GLY A 159 0.72 0.60 0.43
CA GLY A 159 -0.27 -0.45 0.24
C GLY A 159 -0.64 -0.64 -1.23
N ASN A 160 -0.75 0.44 -1.99
CA ASN A 160 -1.03 0.38 -3.42
C ASN A 160 0.14 -0.19 -4.23
N ALA A 161 1.39 0.07 -3.84
CA ALA A 161 2.56 -0.56 -4.46
C ALA A 161 2.58 -2.07 -4.22
N LEU A 162 2.32 -2.51 -2.99
CA LEU A 162 2.22 -3.94 -2.68
C LEU A 162 1.03 -4.62 -3.35
N LEU A 163 -0.10 -3.95 -3.45
CA LEU A 163 -1.26 -4.45 -4.19
C LEU A 163 -0.92 -4.70 -5.66
N ALA A 164 -0.15 -3.81 -6.30
CA ALA A 164 0.31 -4.00 -7.67
C ALA A 164 1.22 -5.24 -7.82
N VAL A 165 2.12 -5.47 -6.86
CA VAL A 165 2.96 -6.68 -6.79
C VAL A 165 2.09 -7.95 -6.64
N VAL A 166 1.09 -7.92 -5.77
CA VAL A 166 0.16 -9.04 -5.58
C VAL A 166 -0.64 -9.32 -6.85
N LEU A 167 -1.10 -8.30 -7.56
CA LEU A 167 -1.80 -8.46 -8.85
C LEU A 167 -0.86 -9.07 -9.90
N LEU A 168 0.40 -8.64 -9.98
CA LEU A 168 1.38 -9.25 -10.87
C LEU A 168 1.55 -10.74 -10.55
N ALA A 169 1.73 -11.10 -9.27
CA ALA A 169 1.84 -12.49 -8.83
C ALA A 169 0.59 -13.31 -9.20
N SER A 170 -0.60 -12.70 -9.14
CA SER A 170 -1.86 -13.36 -9.48
C SER A 170 -2.01 -13.66 -10.98
N VAL A 171 -1.39 -12.88 -11.86
CA VAL A 171 -1.39 -13.14 -13.32
C VAL A 171 -0.58 -14.38 -13.67
N VAL A 172 0.50 -14.67 -12.93
CA VAL A 172 1.42 -15.77 -13.26
C VAL A 172 0.81 -17.15 -13.04
N VAL A 173 -0.19 -17.26 -12.17
CA VAL A 173 -0.81 -18.53 -11.76
C VAL A 173 -2.19 -18.75 -12.39
N ALA A 174 -2.59 -20.02 -12.48
CA ALA A 174 -3.83 -20.40 -13.13
C ALA A 174 -4.99 -20.65 -12.15
N THR A 175 -4.72 -20.91 -10.87
CA THR A 175 -5.76 -21.27 -9.90
C THR A 175 -5.73 -20.37 -8.67
N THR A 176 -6.90 -20.18 -8.06
CA THR A 176 -7.02 -19.38 -6.83
C THR A 176 -6.17 -19.94 -5.67
N ARG A 177 -5.94 -21.26 -5.61
CA ARG A 177 -5.10 -21.88 -4.55
C ARG A 177 -3.63 -21.52 -4.73
N THR A 178 -3.12 -21.58 -5.94
CA THR A 178 -1.73 -21.20 -6.23
C THR A 178 -1.52 -19.69 -6.14
N ALA A 179 -2.56 -18.92 -6.39
CA ALA A 179 -2.51 -17.45 -6.33
C ALA A 179 -2.20 -16.92 -4.92
N ILE A 180 -2.77 -17.53 -3.87
CA ILE A 180 -2.46 -17.08 -2.51
C ILE A 180 -0.99 -17.35 -2.14
N VAL A 181 -0.46 -18.52 -2.54
CA VAL A 181 0.94 -18.88 -2.30
C VAL A 181 1.87 -17.95 -3.08
N ALA A 182 1.55 -17.69 -4.36
CA ALA A 182 2.33 -16.77 -5.18
C ALA A 182 2.30 -15.34 -4.64
N ALA A 183 1.15 -14.86 -4.18
CA ALA A 183 1.00 -13.53 -3.59
C ALA A 183 1.80 -13.38 -2.28
N ILE A 184 1.72 -14.37 -1.38
CA ILE A 184 2.50 -14.38 -0.15
C ILE A 184 4.00 -14.43 -0.49
N GLY A 185 4.41 -15.34 -1.38
CA GLY A 185 5.81 -15.47 -1.80
C GLY A 185 6.35 -14.18 -2.43
N ALA A 186 5.60 -13.56 -3.33
CA ALA A 186 6.01 -12.30 -3.97
C ALA A 186 6.18 -11.16 -2.95
N VAL A 187 5.24 -11.01 -2.02
CA VAL A 187 5.32 -9.99 -0.97
C VAL A 187 6.49 -10.27 -0.03
N LEU A 188 6.71 -11.53 0.39
CA LEU A 188 7.86 -11.89 1.23
C LEU A 188 9.18 -11.62 0.52
N VAL A 189 9.31 -11.95 -0.77
CA VAL A 189 10.53 -11.67 -1.54
C VAL A 189 10.77 -10.16 -1.64
N VAL A 190 9.74 -9.37 -1.91
CA VAL A 190 9.89 -7.92 -2.09
C VAL A 190 10.15 -7.21 -0.76
N VAL A 191 9.41 -7.56 0.30
CA VAL A 191 9.51 -6.89 1.61
C VAL A 191 10.68 -7.45 2.39
N VAL A 192 10.67 -8.76 2.70
CA VAL A 192 11.69 -9.37 3.56
C VAL A 192 12.99 -9.62 2.80
N GLY A 193 12.89 -10.15 1.57
CA GLY A 193 14.06 -10.38 0.71
C GLY A 193 14.79 -9.09 0.35
N GLY A 194 14.04 -8.01 0.08
CA GLY A 194 14.61 -6.69 -0.18
C GLY A 194 15.39 -6.13 1.01
N GLU A 195 14.82 -6.19 2.23
CA GLU A 195 15.50 -5.78 3.47
C GLU A 195 16.74 -6.63 3.74
N ALA A 196 16.63 -7.95 3.56
CA ALA A 196 17.77 -8.87 3.72
C ALA A 196 18.89 -8.59 2.71
N ALA A 197 18.55 -8.28 1.46
CA ALA A 197 19.53 -7.91 0.43
C ALA A 197 20.28 -6.61 0.79
N ILE A 198 19.58 -5.61 1.32
CA ILE A 198 20.23 -4.38 1.81
C ILE A 198 21.17 -4.72 2.98
N LEU A 199 20.70 -5.48 3.96
CA LEU A 199 21.50 -5.85 5.12
C LEU A 199 22.79 -6.58 4.71
N LEU A 200 22.69 -7.60 3.85
CA LEU A 200 23.83 -8.34 3.33
C LEU A 200 24.79 -7.43 2.56
N GLY A 201 24.26 -6.55 1.69
CA GLY A 201 25.10 -5.62 0.94
C GLY A 201 25.83 -4.60 1.83
N VAL A 202 25.26 -4.23 2.98
CA VAL A 202 25.93 -3.40 3.99
C VAL A 202 27.05 -4.19 4.69
N LEU A 203 26.78 -5.44 5.09
CA LEU A 203 27.76 -6.32 5.75
C LEU A 203 28.94 -6.62 4.84
N ASP A 204 28.70 -6.82 3.55
CA ASP A 204 29.72 -7.09 2.54
C ASP A 204 30.44 -5.83 2.04
N GLY A 205 30.07 -4.63 2.54
CA GLY A 205 30.67 -3.37 2.14
C GLY A 205 30.38 -2.94 0.69
N VAL A 206 29.33 -3.51 0.07
CA VAL A 206 28.92 -3.20 -1.31
C VAL A 206 28.36 -1.79 -1.44
N PHE A 207 27.69 -1.30 -0.38
CA PHE A 207 27.03 0.01 -0.39
C PHE A 207 27.90 1.09 0.26
N GLY A 208 28.28 2.13 -0.53
CA GLY A 208 28.67 3.41 0.03
C GLY A 208 27.45 4.21 0.50
N GLU A 209 27.67 5.34 1.18
CA GLU A 209 26.61 6.14 1.78
C GLU A 209 25.50 6.55 0.77
N SER A 210 25.90 7.04 -0.42
CA SER A 210 24.95 7.45 -1.46
C SER A 210 24.21 6.27 -2.11
N THR A 211 24.89 5.14 -2.33
CA THR A 211 24.28 3.94 -2.92
C THR A 211 23.34 3.26 -1.94
N LEU A 212 23.62 3.32 -0.63
CA LEU A 212 22.73 2.81 0.41
C LEU A 212 21.40 3.59 0.43
N GLN A 213 21.44 4.92 0.34
CA GLN A 213 20.21 5.73 0.27
C GLN A 213 19.34 5.36 -0.94
N VAL A 214 19.97 5.08 -2.09
CA VAL A 214 19.24 4.62 -3.28
C VAL A 214 18.66 3.22 -3.05
N ALA A 215 19.42 2.28 -2.51
CA ALA A 215 18.95 0.94 -2.21
C ALA A 215 17.77 0.94 -1.24
N LEU A 216 17.84 1.72 -0.16
CA LEU A 216 16.74 1.92 0.79
C LEU A 216 15.48 2.49 0.11
N GLY A 217 15.64 3.43 -0.81
CA GLY A 217 14.53 4.02 -1.55
C GLY A 217 13.88 3.09 -2.59
N LEU A 218 14.58 2.04 -3.03
CA LEU A 218 14.05 1.07 -4.00
C LEU A 218 13.30 -0.09 -3.36
N VAL A 219 13.57 -0.45 -2.11
CA VAL A 219 12.82 -1.49 -1.39
C VAL A 219 11.55 -0.89 -0.79
N PRO A 220 10.34 -1.39 -1.10
CA PRO A 220 9.09 -0.74 -0.74
C PRO A 220 8.93 -0.46 0.75
N ASN A 221 9.34 -1.39 1.62
CA ASN A 221 9.23 -1.24 3.07
C ASN A 221 10.18 -0.17 3.60
N SER A 222 11.46 -0.23 3.22
CA SER A 222 12.46 0.80 3.56
C SER A 222 12.10 2.17 2.97
N ALA A 223 11.57 2.21 1.74
CA ALA A 223 11.11 3.45 1.11
C ALA A 223 9.95 4.09 1.87
N TYR A 224 8.95 3.30 2.27
CA TYR A 224 7.84 3.77 3.10
C TYR A 224 8.32 4.30 4.45
N ARG A 225 9.13 3.51 5.17
CA ARG A 225 9.72 3.90 6.46
C ARG A 225 10.54 5.18 6.34
N GLY A 226 11.41 5.25 5.31
CA GLY A 226 12.22 6.42 5.02
C GLY A 226 11.38 7.66 4.76
N LEU A 227 10.33 7.57 3.96
CA LEU A 227 9.39 8.68 3.72
C LEU A 227 8.71 9.15 5.00
N VAL A 228 8.25 8.23 5.85
CA VAL A 228 7.61 8.59 7.13
C VAL A 228 8.62 9.28 8.06
N PHE A 229 9.84 8.74 8.19
CA PHE A 229 10.87 9.39 9.03
C PHE A 229 11.27 10.75 8.49
N GLU A 230 11.49 10.93 7.18
CA GLU A 230 11.94 12.20 6.62
C GLU A 230 10.86 13.28 6.57
N THR A 231 9.59 12.89 6.33
CA THR A 231 8.54 13.88 6.02
C THR A 231 7.48 14.04 7.10
N VAL A 232 7.46 13.14 8.09
CA VAL A 232 6.51 13.19 9.21
C VAL A 232 7.24 13.34 10.53
N VAL A 233 8.09 12.37 10.91
CA VAL A 233 8.77 12.36 12.20
C VAL A 233 9.94 13.34 12.23
N GLY A 234 10.73 13.40 11.15
CA GLY A 234 11.94 14.24 11.03
C GLY A 234 11.68 15.74 11.05
N VAL A 235 10.41 16.16 10.91
CA VAL A 235 10.03 17.59 11.07
C VAL A 235 10.28 18.08 12.50
N LEU A 236 10.33 17.17 13.50
CA LEU A 236 10.71 17.49 14.88
C LEU A 236 12.20 17.77 15.04
N SER A 237 13.03 17.19 14.18
CA SER A 237 14.48 17.33 14.22
C SER A 237 14.87 18.51 13.32
N ALA A 238 15.50 19.53 13.86
CA ALA A 238 15.98 20.70 13.10
C ALA A 238 17.04 20.38 12.02
N GLY A 239 17.36 19.10 11.80
CA GLY A 239 18.31 18.60 10.82
C GLY A 239 17.68 17.50 9.95
N LYS A 240 18.13 17.39 8.69
CA LYS A 240 17.80 16.26 7.84
C LYS A 240 18.32 14.99 8.53
N SER A 241 17.45 13.99 8.73
CA SER A 241 17.85 12.70 9.31
C SER A 241 18.86 11.97 8.42
N GLY A 242 18.87 12.25 7.12
CA GLY A 242 19.78 11.65 6.15
C GLY A 242 19.53 10.15 5.93
N TYR A 243 18.47 9.60 6.52
CA TYR A 243 18.16 8.18 6.45
C TYR A 243 17.80 7.72 5.04
N ALA A 244 16.99 8.50 4.33
CA ALA A 244 16.57 8.16 2.96
C ALA A 244 16.36 9.43 2.12
N SER A 245 16.49 9.32 0.81
CA SER A 245 16.09 10.38 -0.12
C SER A 245 14.60 10.30 -0.39
N PRO A 246 13.78 11.31 -0.02
CA PRO A 246 12.34 11.27 -0.26
C PRO A 246 11.96 11.09 -1.73
N LEU A 247 12.74 11.69 -2.64
CA LEU A 247 12.51 11.58 -4.08
C LEU A 247 12.77 10.17 -4.60
N VAL A 248 13.84 9.52 -4.14
CA VAL A 248 14.17 8.13 -4.54
C VAL A 248 13.13 7.18 -3.95
N SER A 249 12.75 7.35 -2.70
CA SER A 249 11.74 6.50 -2.04
C SER A 249 10.36 6.62 -2.71
N MET A 250 9.95 7.84 -3.05
CA MET A 250 8.71 8.07 -3.80
C MET A 250 8.77 7.43 -5.18
N GLY A 251 9.90 7.63 -5.90
CA GLY A 251 10.17 7.03 -7.19
C GLY A 251 10.16 5.50 -7.12
N GLY A 252 10.74 4.91 -6.08
CA GLY A 252 10.74 3.47 -5.83
C GLY A 252 9.33 2.89 -5.68
N LEU A 253 8.47 3.50 -4.84
CA LEU A 253 7.08 3.07 -4.69
C LEU A 253 6.27 3.20 -5.99
N LEU A 254 6.47 4.27 -6.75
CA LEU A 254 5.85 4.46 -8.06
C LEU A 254 6.37 3.44 -9.08
N LEU A 255 7.67 3.14 -9.08
CA LEU A 255 8.27 2.12 -9.93
C LEU A 255 7.68 0.73 -9.66
N TRP A 256 7.53 0.35 -8.39
CA TRP A 256 6.87 -0.91 -8.02
C TRP A 256 5.41 -0.94 -8.48
N THR A 257 4.69 0.16 -8.35
CA THR A 257 3.28 0.25 -8.78
C THR A 257 3.18 0.12 -10.30
N VAL A 258 3.83 1.03 -11.04
CA VAL A 258 3.71 1.10 -12.50
C VAL A 258 4.40 -0.08 -13.18
N GLY A 259 5.57 -0.49 -12.69
CA GLY A 259 6.33 -1.62 -13.21
C GLY A 259 5.57 -2.94 -13.06
N SER A 260 5.00 -3.21 -11.87
CA SER A 260 4.22 -4.42 -11.63
C SER A 260 2.96 -4.47 -12.49
N LEU A 261 2.23 -3.35 -12.62
CA LEU A 261 1.04 -3.28 -13.48
C LEU A 261 1.39 -3.42 -14.97
N GLY A 262 2.49 -2.81 -15.40
CA GLY A 262 2.98 -2.95 -16.77
C GLY A 262 3.37 -4.38 -17.12
N LEU A 263 4.11 -5.05 -16.22
CA LEU A 263 4.47 -6.47 -16.35
C LEU A 263 3.23 -7.36 -16.34
N ALA A 264 2.28 -7.11 -15.44
CA ALA A 264 1.02 -7.86 -15.37
C ALA A 264 0.22 -7.76 -16.69
N ALA A 265 0.11 -6.56 -17.25
CA ALA A 265 -0.55 -6.34 -18.53
C ALA A 265 0.18 -7.02 -19.70
N GLY A 266 1.53 -6.97 -19.71
CA GLY A 266 2.38 -7.63 -20.69
C GLY A 266 2.23 -9.16 -20.67
N LEU A 267 2.29 -9.76 -19.47
CA LEU A 267 2.11 -11.20 -19.28
C LEU A 267 0.71 -11.68 -19.70
N LEU A 268 -0.32 -10.89 -19.37
CA LEU A 268 -1.69 -11.22 -19.75
C LEU A 268 -1.86 -11.20 -21.28
N ARG A 269 -1.25 -10.20 -21.96
CA ARG A 269 -1.24 -10.11 -23.42
C ARG A 269 -0.55 -11.32 -24.07
N TRP A 270 0.55 -11.80 -23.49
CA TRP A 270 1.27 -12.97 -24.03
C TRP A 270 0.48 -14.28 -23.85
N ARG A 271 -0.38 -14.38 -22.83
CA ARG A 271 -1.24 -15.54 -22.58
C ARG A 271 -2.46 -15.60 -23.49
N SER A 272 -2.93 -14.46 -24.01
CA SER A 272 -4.12 -14.34 -24.88
C SER A 272 -3.80 -14.39 -26.37
N GLY A 273 -2.54 -14.35 -26.79
CA GLY A 273 -2.07 -14.51 -28.17
C GLY A 273 -1.51 -15.88 -28.44
#